data_f44ea64ee1463077ca891f890fac53e4
#
_entry.id   f44ea64ee1463077ca891f890fac53e4
#
_cell.length_a   1.000
_cell.length_b   1.000
_cell.length_c   1.000
_cell.angle_alpha   90.00
_cell.angle_beta   90.00
_cell.angle_gamma   90.00
#
_symmetry.space_group_name_H-M   'P 1'
#
loop_
_entity.id
_entity.type
_entity.pdbx_description
1 polymer ?
#
loop_
_entity_poly.entity_id
_entity_poly.type
_entity_poly.pdbx_seq_one_letter_code
_entity_poly.pdbx_strand_id
1 'polypeptide(L)'
;PPSEASGGASVPSTAVRTPSATRKPQVVLKRGGGFYKDDGPGEEIPDGLDEVPDAEPRWEPLHKPAQRPYVVLGREYVPNTAVRPYKARGIASWYGKKFHGQKTSIGEPYDMFAMTAAHPTLALPSYVRVTHVQSGKAVVVRVIDRGPFHADRIIALSYTASYKLGLVQGGSGLV
;
A
#
# COMPACT_ATOMS: atom_id res chain seq x y z
N PRO A 1 -27.03 28.44 28.87
CA PRO A 1 -25.79 27.96 28.64
C PRO A 1 -25.66 27.35 27.35
N PRO A 2 -24.78 27.55 26.79
CA PRO A 2 -24.60 27.35 25.66
C PRO A 2 -23.78 26.48 25.29
N SER A 3 -23.89 25.74 24.91
CA SER A 3 -23.40 24.99 24.40
C SER A 3 -22.90 25.07 23.17
N GLU A 4 -21.94 25.13 22.93
CA GLU A 4 -21.42 25.12 21.93
C GLU A 4 -20.84 24.20 21.44
N ALA A 5 -21.10 23.61 20.99
CA ALA A 5 -20.87 22.96 20.10
C ALA A 5 -19.87 23.27 19.28
N SER A 6 -18.96 23.03 19.61
CA SER A 6 -18.19 23.15 18.88
C SER A 6 -18.00 22.40 17.87
N GLY A 7 -17.88 22.74 17.06
CA GLY A 7 -17.64 22.35 15.95
C GLY A 7 -16.65 21.38 15.79
N GLY A 8 -17.03 20.37 15.51
CA GLY A 8 -16.17 19.39 15.17
C GLY A 8 -15.34 19.89 14.10
N ALA A 9 -14.22 20.07 14.41
CA ALA A 9 -13.26 20.23 13.47
C ALA A 9 -13.34 19.01 12.64
N SER A 10 -14.06 19.10 11.65
CA SER A 10 -13.83 18.20 10.61
C SER A 10 -12.41 18.40 10.29
N VAL A 11 -11.69 17.52 10.70
CA VAL A 11 -10.40 17.38 10.19
C VAL A 11 -10.60 17.34 8.75
N PRO A 12 -10.14 18.24 8.03
CA PRO A 12 -10.17 18.05 6.63
C PRO A 12 -9.42 16.80 6.44
N SER A 13 -10.10 15.87 6.07
CA SER A 13 -9.48 14.84 5.35
C SER A 13 -8.71 15.60 4.34
N THR A 14 -7.49 15.77 4.59
CA THR A 14 -6.61 16.13 3.56
C THR A 14 -6.71 14.98 2.67
N ALA A 15 -7.69 15.06 1.91
CA ALA A 15 -7.86 14.13 0.88
C ALA A 15 -6.51 14.07 0.27
N VAL A 16 -5.99 12.94 0.33
CA VAL A 16 -4.83 12.64 -0.42
C VAL A 16 -5.21 13.13 -1.77
N ARG A 17 -4.77 14.28 -2.09
CA ARG A 17 -5.02 14.80 -3.40
C ARG A 17 -4.28 13.87 -4.30
N THR A 18 -5.02 12.99 -4.82
CA THR A 18 -4.51 12.21 -5.90
C THR A 18 -4.02 13.21 -6.90
N PRO A 19 -2.80 13.17 -7.23
CA PRO A 19 -2.28 14.14 -8.18
C PRO A 19 -2.94 14.01 -9.52
N SER A 20 -3.87 13.18 -9.62
CA SER A 20 -4.41 12.80 -10.88
C SER A 20 -5.40 13.72 -11.48
N ALA A 21 -5.98 14.62 -10.73
CA ALA A 21 -7.14 15.31 -11.23
C ALA A 21 -6.85 16.33 -12.32
N THR A 22 -5.65 16.76 -12.45
CA THR A 22 -5.31 17.82 -13.39
C THR A 22 -4.21 17.48 -14.36
N ARG A 23 -3.71 16.26 -14.30
CA ARG A 23 -2.59 15.88 -15.14
C ARG A 23 -3.00 14.88 -16.21
N LYS A 24 -2.42 15.02 -17.38
CA LYS A 24 -2.70 14.09 -18.45
C LYS A 24 -2.18 12.70 -18.12
N PRO A 25 -2.96 11.67 -18.33
CA PRO A 25 -2.48 10.32 -18.11
C PRO A 25 -1.38 9.97 -19.10
N GLN A 26 -0.42 9.21 -18.61
CA GLN A 26 0.59 8.65 -19.51
C GLN A 26 0.16 7.27 -19.94
N VAL A 27 0.41 6.96 -21.17
CA VAL A 27 0.13 5.62 -21.69
C VAL A 27 1.26 4.69 -21.28
N VAL A 28 0.91 3.59 -20.67
CA VAL A 28 1.89 2.58 -20.31
C VAL A 28 2.22 1.76 -21.53
N LEU A 29 3.46 1.84 -21.97
CA LEU A 29 3.87 1.21 -23.20
C LEU A 29 4.26 -0.25 -23.09
N LYS A 30 4.51 -0.76 -21.91
CA LYS A 30 4.95 -2.13 -21.75
C LYS A 30 4.40 -2.79 -20.51
N ARG A 31 3.93 -4.01 -20.73
CA ARG A 31 3.70 -4.90 -19.62
C ARG A 31 4.99 -5.66 -19.40
N GLY A 32 5.68 -5.35 -18.32
CA GLY A 32 6.84 -6.12 -17.92
C GLY A 32 6.41 -7.36 -17.16
N GLY A 33 7.28 -8.34 -17.05
CA GLY A 33 7.02 -9.50 -16.21
C GLY A 33 7.01 -9.13 -14.73
N GLY A 34 6.51 -10.03 -13.89
CA GLY A 34 6.49 -9.82 -12.45
C GLY A 34 5.18 -9.30 -11.90
N PHE A 35 4.18 -9.12 -12.72
CA PHE A 35 2.86 -8.72 -12.26
C PHE A 35 2.12 -9.92 -11.67
N TYR A 36 1.34 -9.70 -10.64
CA TYR A 36 0.54 -10.73 -10.02
C TYR A 36 -0.66 -11.05 -10.90
N LYS A 37 -0.76 -12.31 -11.37
CA LYS A 37 -1.93 -12.81 -12.12
C LYS A 37 -2.47 -11.83 -13.14
N ASP A 38 -1.69 -11.44 -14.10
CA ASP A 38 -2.10 -10.52 -15.16
C ASP A 38 -2.47 -9.12 -14.66
N ASP A 39 -2.16 -8.82 -13.42
CA ASP A 39 -2.31 -7.47 -12.92
C ASP A 39 -1.21 -6.58 -13.51
N GLY A 40 -1.44 -5.31 -13.53
CA GLY A 40 -0.49 -4.36 -14.06
C GLY A 40 -0.91 -2.94 -13.79
N PRO A 41 -0.17 -1.98 -14.34
CA PRO A 41 -0.46 -0.57 -14.08
C PRO A 41 -1.69 -0.05 -14.81
N GLY A 42 -2.22 -0.81 -15.76
CA GLY A 42 -3.31 -0.32 -16.61
C GLY A 42 -2.77 0.46 -17.80
N GLU A 43 -3.67 1.04 -18.56
CA GLU A 43 -3.30 1.76 -19.78
C GLU A 43 -2.86 3.19 -19.53
N GLU A 44 -3.38 3.80 -18.49
CA GLU A 44 -3.14 5.20 -18.20
C GLU A 44 -2.57 5.38 -16.80
N ILE A 45 -1.47 6.09 -16.71
CA ILE A 45 -0.82 6.43 -15.46
C ILE A 45 -0.70 7.94 -15.37
N PRO A 46 -1.15 8.56 -14.29
CA PRO A 46 -1.00 10.00 -14.14
C PRO A 46 0.45 10.41 -13.98
N ASP A 47 0.78 11.60 -14.44
CA ASP A 47 2.08 12.17 -14.22
C ASP A 47 2.26 12.56 -12.75
N GLY A 48 3.49 12.67 -12.32
CA GLY A 48 3.79 13.24 -11.01
C GLY A 48 3.68 12.25 -9.86
N LEU A 49 3.78 10.94 -10.13
CA LEU A 49 3.78 9.96 -9.05
C LEU A 49 4.96 10.13 -8.09
N ASP A 50 6.09 10.61 -8.59
CA ASP A 50 7.24 10.90 -7.73
C ASP A 50 6.96 11.99 -6.70
N GLU A 51 5.99 12.82 -6.96
CA GLU A 51 5.62 13.92 -6.06
C GLU A 51 4.61 13.52 -5.01
N VAL A 52 4.07 12.31 -5.07
CA VAL A 52 3.15 11.82 -4.05
C VAL A 52 3.94 11.68 -2.75
N PRO A 53 3.51 12.33 -1.66
CA PRO A 53 4.26 12.25 -0.42
C PRO A 53 4.17 10.87 0.20
N ASP A 54 5.18 10.51 0.96
CA ASP A 54 5.14 9.30 1.76
C ASP A 54 3.94 9.32 2.71
N ALA A 55 3.49 8.16 3.12
CA ALA A 55 2.50 8.07 4.17
C ALA A 55 3.06 8.68 5.45
N GLU A 56 2.23 9.44 6.15
CA GLU A 56 2.64 10.08 7.37
C GLU A 56 2.28 9.18 8.54
N PRO A 57 3.27 8.61 9.23
CA PRO A 57 2.99 7.70 10.34
C PRO A 57 2.16 8.37 11.42
N ARG A 58 1.15 7.67 11.88
CA ARG A 58 0.31 8.12 12.97
C ARG A 58 -0.22 6.92 13.72
N TRP A 59 -0.63 7.14 14.97
CA TRP A 59 -1.31 6.11 15.73
C TRP A 59 -2.74 6.04 15.27
N GLU A 60 -3.16 4.86 14.83
CA GLU A 60 -4.53 4.60 14.40
C GLU A 60 -5.08 3.40 15.17
N PRO A 61 -6.36 3.41 15.52
CA PRO A 61 -6.99 2.23 16.08
C PRO A 61 -6.86 1.05 15.11
N LEU A 62 -6.49 -0.10 15.61
CA LEU A 62 -6.38 -1.29 14.78
C LEU A 62 -7.76 -1.79 14.38
N HIS A 63 -7.85 -2.27 13.15
CA HIS A 63 -9.08 -2.86 12.63
C HIS A 63 -9.18 -4.30 13.14
N LYS A 64 -9.90 -4.52 14.21
CA LYS A 64 -9.97 -5.82 14.88
C LYS A 64 -10.26 -7.01 13.96
N PRO A 65 -11.24 -6.94 13.05
CA PRO A 65 -11.49 -8.07 12.17
C PRO A 65 -10.29 -8.47 11.32
N ALA A 66 -9.45 -7.52 10.94
CA ALA A 66 -8.27 -7.80 10.13
C ALA A 66 -7.14 -8.46 10.91
N GLN A 67 -7.22 -8.48 12.26
CA GLN A 67 -6.21 -9.12 13.08
C GLN A 67 -6.54 -10.59 13.39
N ARG A 68 -7.62 -11.12 12.89
CA ARG A 68 -7.99 -12.51 13.14
C ARG A 68 -7.12 -13.46 12.33
N PRO A 69 -6.77 -14.63 12.89
CA PRO A 69 -6.12 -15.67 12.09
C PRO A 69 -6.94 -16.03 10.87
N TYR A 70 -6.27 -16.36 9.79
CA TYR A 70 -6.93 -16.72 8.54
C TYR A 70 -6.11 -17.75 7.79
N VAL A 71 -6.74 -18.43 6.82
CA VAL A 71 -6.10 -19.47 6.02
C VAL A 71 -6.20 -19.07 4.55
N VAL A 72 -5.09 -19.13 3.84
CA VAL A 72 -5.04 -18.91 2.39
C VAL A 72 -4.15 -19.99 1.78
N LEU A 73 -4.64 -20.66 0.75
CA LEU A 73 -3.91 -21.70 0.06
C LEU A 73 -3.39 -22.79 1.01
N GLY A 74 -4.20 -23.12 2.01
CA GLY A 74 -3.85 -24.17 2.98
C GLY A 74 -2.86 -23.74 4.06
N ARG A 75 -2.39 -22.52 4.06
CA ARG A 75 -1.48 -22.01 5.07
C ARG A 75 -2.20 -21.08 6.03
N GLU A 76 -1.97 -21.30 7.33
CA GLU A 76 -2.52 -20.44 8.35
C GLU A 76 -1.63 -19.24 8.60
N TYR A 77 -2.25 -18.08 8.73
CA TYR A 77 -1.57 -16.82 9.07
C TYR A 77 -2.14 -16.29 10.37
N VAL A 78 -1.28 -15.92 11.30
CA VAL A 78 -1.66 -15.37 12.59
C VAL A 78 -1.16 -13.93 12.68
N PRO A 79 -2.02 -12.94 12.44
CA PRO A 79 -1.61 -11.54 12.49
C PRO A 79 -1.20 -11.10 13.89
N ASN A 80 -0.31 -10.11 13.93
CA ASN A 80 0.00 -9.42 15.18
C ASN A 80 -1.24 -8.65 15.64
N THR A 81 -1.48 -8.64 16.92
CA THR A 81 -2.62 -7.94 17.49
C THR A 81 -2.25 -6.55 18.03
N ALA A 82 -1.01 -6.17 17.91
CA ALA A 82 -0.50 -4.87 18.30
C ALA A 82 0.63 -4.43 17.38
N VAL A 83 0.86 -3.14 17.30
CA VAL A 83 2.00 -2.61 16.56
C VAL A 83 3.27 -2.94 17.32
N ARG A 84 4.21 -3.58 16.67
CA ARG A 84 5.49 -3.99 17.26
C ARG A 84 6.63 -3.62 16.35
N PRO A 85 7.85 -3.47 16.87
CA PRO A 85 9.02 -3.31 16.03
C PRO A 85 9.12 -4.47 15.03
N TYR A 86 9.39 -4.12 13.78
CA TYR A 86 9.47 -5.10 12.71
C TYR A 86 10.60 -4.73 11.78
N LYS A 87 11.40 -5.73 11.41
CA LYS A 87 12.47 -5.55 10.44
C LYS A 87 12.66 -6.85 9.70
N ALA A 88 12.62 -6.81 8.39
CA ALA A 88 12.82 -7.99 7.56
C ALA A 88 13.39 -7.58 6.22
N ARG A 89 14.02 -8.53 5.54
CA ARG A 89 14.54 -8.35 4.19
C ARG A 89 13.95 -9.44 3.32
N GLY A 90 13.53 -9.09 2.13
CA GLY A 90 12.97 -10.05 1.20
C GLY A 90 12.48 -9.37 -0.06
N ILE A 91 11.76 -10.11 -0.88
CA ILE A 91 11.30 -9.62 -2.16
C ILE A 91 9.94 -8.94 -1.99
N ALA A 92 9.84 -7.71 -2.50
CA ALA A 92 8.58 -7.00 -2.60
C ALA A 92 8.01 -7.14 -4.00
N SER A 93 6.70 -7.22 -4.09
CA SER A 93 5.97 -7.10 -5.35
C SER A 93 5.00 -5.93 -5.23
N TRP A 94 4.17 -5.70 -6.24
CA TRP A 94 3.21 -4.61 -6.18
C TRP A 94 1.87 -5.01 -6.80
N TYR A 95 0.82 -4.32 -6.37
CA TYR A 95 -0.52 -4.46 -6.92
C TYR A 95 -0.79 -3.35 -7.92
N GLY A 96 -1.52 -3.67 -8.95
CA GLY A 96 -1.89 -2.72 -9.98
C GLY A 96 -3.39 -2.55 -10.14
N LYS A 97 -3.79 -2.26 -11.35
CA LYS A 97 -5.16 -1.89 -11.68
C LYS A 97 -6.20 -2.97 -11.37
N LYS A 98 -5.82 -4.23 -11.43
CA LYS A 98 -6.74 -5.33 -11.17
C LYS A 98 -7.43 -5.23 -9.80
N PHE A 99 -6.71 -4.74 -8.81
CA PHE A 99 -7.23 -4.60 -7.45
C PHE A 99 -7.71 -3.19 -7.13
N HIS A 100 -7.48 -2.25 -8.04
CA HIS A 100 -7.85 -0.85 -7.81
C HIS A 100 -9.34 -0.70 -7.59
N GLY A 101 -9.72 -0.06 -6.49
CA GLY A 101 -11.11 0.13 -6.10
C GLY A 101 -11.70 -0.99 -5.27
N GLN A 102 -11.03 -2.15 -5.18
CA GLN A 102 -11.53 -3.25 -4.36
C GLN A 102 -11.26 -2.99 -2.88
N LYS A 103 -12.11 -3.51 -2.03
CA LYS A 103 -11.94 -3.33 -0.59
C LYS A 103 -10.73 -4.09 -0.06
N THR A 104 -9.94 -3.42 0.75
CA THR A 104 -8.84 -4.03 1.48
C THR A 104 -9.33 -4.71 2.75
N SER A 105 -8.43 -5.36 3.48
CA SER A 105 -8.77 -6.07 4.71
C SER A 105 -9.30 -5.17 5.83
N ILE A 106 -9.02 -3.87 5.78
CA ILE A 106 -9.60 -2.92 6.73
C ILE A 106 -10.86 -2.23 6.21
N GLY A 107 -11.35 -2.63 5.04
CA GLY A 107 -12.57 -2.10 4.47
C GLY A 107 -12.42 -0.85 3.62
N GLU A 108 -11.26 -0.25 3.60
CA GLU A 108 -11.00 0.90 2.73
C GLU A 108 -10.71 0.41 1.30
N PRO A 109 -11.13 1.13 0.28
CA PRO A 109 -10.80 0.72 -1.09
C PRO A 109 -9.31 0.86 -1.36
N TYR A 110 -8.77 -0.07 -2.13
CA TYR A 110 -7.40 0.04 -2.60
C TYR A 110 -7.30 1.13 -3.67
N ASP A 111 -6.40 2.07 -3.44
CA ASP A 111 -6.05 3.09 -4.42
C ASP A 111 -4.59 2.83 -4.85
N MET A 112 -4.41 2.41 -6.08
CA MET A 112 -3.07 2.09 -6.59
C MET A 112 -2.14 3.30 -6.62
N PHE A 113 -2.69 4.51 -6.54
CA PHE A 113 -1.90 5.74 -6.53
C PHE A 113 -1.60 6.28 -5.14
N ALA A 114 -2.10 5.65 -4.10
CA ALA A 114 -1.79 6.01 -2.72
C ALA A 114 -0.55 5.28 -2.22
N MET A 115 0.02 5.74 -1.12
CA MET A 115 1.21 5.13 -0.52
C MET A 115 0.80 4.08 0.50
N THR A 116 0.42 2.91 0.00
CA THR A 116 -0.08 1.81 0.82
C THR A 116 0.61 0.49 0.49
N ALA A 117 0.37 -0.51 1.32
CA ALA A 117 0.93 -1.84 1.12
C ALA A 117 0.05 -2.91 1.75
N ALA A 118 0.33 -4.16 1.40
CA ALA A 118 -0.25 -5.33 2.00
C ALA A 118 0.85 -6.17 2.65
N HIS A 119 0.55 -6.75 3.80
CA HIS A 119 1.47 -7.63 4.52
C HIS A 119 0.68 -8.76 5.18
N PRO A 120 1.22 -9.99 5.22
CA PRO A 120 0.46 -11.13 5.73
C PRO A 120 0.11 -11.05 7.23
N THR A 121 0.95 -10.45 8.05
CA THR A 121 0.81 -10.57 9.50
C THR A 121 1.00 -9.29 10.31
N LEU A 122 1.44 -8.19 9.73
CA LEU A 122 1.54 -6.95 10.47
C LEU A 122 0.16 -6.50 10.95
N ALA A 123 0.10 -5.85 12.10
CA ALA A 123 -1.15 -5.26 12.58
C ALA A 123 -1.64 -4.21 11.59
N LEU A 124 -2.95 -4.14 11.33
CA LEU A 124 -3.54 -3.22 10.37
C LEU A 124 -4.48 -2.22 11.05
N PRO A 125 -4.41 -0.96 10.70
CA PRO A 125 -3.41 -0.34 9.86
C PRO A 125 -2.12 -0.07 10.63
N SER A 126 -1.01 -0.11 9.94
CA SER A 126 0.29 0.26 10.51
C SER A 126 1.16 0.86 9.42
N TYR A 127 2.34 1.33 9.79
CA TYR A 127 3.24 2.01 8.86
C TYR A 127 4.59 1.32 8.86
N VAL A 128 5.17 1.20 7.67
CA VAL A 128 6.52 0.65 7.53
C VAL A 128 7.33 1.49 6.56
N ARG A 129 8.63 1.56 6.80
CA ARG A 129 9.57 2.10 5.83
C ARG A 129 10.05 0.95 4.97
N VAL A 130 9.97 1.12 3.68
CA VAL A 130 10.45 0.14 2.71
C VAL A 130 11.63 0.73 1.97
N THR A 131 12.76 0.06 2.01
CA THR A 131 13.98 0.51 1.36
C THR A 131 14.35 -0.46 0.26
N HIS A 132 14.49 0.03 -0.97
CA HIS A 132 15.00 -0.77 -2.07
C HIS A 132 16.50 -0.96 -1.87
N VAL A 133 16.93 -2.19 -1.67
CA VAL A 133 18.32 -2.49 -1.29
C VAL A 133 19.31 -2.01 -2.33
N GLN A 134 19.01 -2.22 -3.59
CA GLN A 134 19.93 -1.90 -4.66
C GLN A 134 20.16 -0.39 -4.84
N SER A 135 19.12 0.41 -4.77
CA SER A 135 19.23 1.84 -5.00
C SER A 135 19.33 2.68 -3.73
N GLY A 136 18.96 2.13 -2.60
CA GLY A 136 18.88 2.87 -1.35
C GLY A 136 17.67 3.78 -1.23
N LYS A 137 16.80 3.84 -2.25
CA LYS A 137 15.57 4.63 -2.16
C LYS A 137 14.64 4.04 -1.12
N ALA A 138 13.96 4.89 -0.37
CA ALA A 138 13.06 4.46 0.67
C ALA A 138 11.74 5.24 0.60
N VAL A 139 10.66 4.58 0.99
CA VAL A 139 9.35 5.19 1.13
C VAL A 139 8.69 4.71 2.41
N VAL A 140 7.75 5.48 2.92
CA VAL A 140 6.90 5.05 4.04
C VAL A 140 5.50 4.78 3.49
N VAL A 141 4.97 3.62 3.82
CA VAL A 141 3.66 3.18 3.36
C VAL A 141 2.77 2.81 4.54
N ARG A 142 1.46 2.97 4.33
CA ARG A 142 0.47 2.53 5.30
C ARG A 142 0.02 1.13 4.92
N VAL A 143 0.19 0.17 5.81
CA VAL A 143 -0.19 -1.23 5.57
C VAL A 143 -1.65 -1.39 5.91
N ILE A 144 -2.45 -1.77 4.92
CA ILE A 144 -3.91 -1.79 5.05
C ILE A 144 -4.55 -3.08 4.55
N ASP A 145 -3.77 -4.03 4.06
CA ASP A 145 -4.32 -5.23 3.46
C ASP A 145 -3.46 -6.45 3.76
N ARG A 146 -4.00 -7.63 3.46
CA ARG A 146 -3.33 -8.91 3.62
C ARG A 146 -2.80 -9.43 2.28
N GLY A 147 -1.66 -10.02 2.30
CA GLY A 147 -0.88 -10.51 1.18
C GLY A 147 0.52 -9.93 1.23
N PRO A 148 1.39 -10.36 0.34
CA PRO A 148 1.24 -11.39 -0.68
C PRO A 148 1.26 -12.80 -0.09
N PHE A 149 0.72 -13.77 -0.81
CA PHE A 149 0.63 -15.15 -0.31
C PHE A 149 1.59 -16.10 -1.00
N HIS A 150 2.49 -15.59 -1.79
CA HIS A 150 3.59 -16.37 -2.33
C HIS A 150 4.72 -16.43 -1.31
N ALA A 151 5.29 -17.62 -1.13
CA ALA A 151 6.28 -17.86 -0.08
C ALA A 151 7.55 -17.01 -0.23
N ASP A 152 7.86 -16.58 -1.43
CA ASP A 152 9.06 -15.81 -1.72
C ASP A 152 8.85 -14.30 -1.70
N ARG A 153 7.68 -13.82 -1.26
CA ARG A 153 7.37 -12.41 -1.18
C ARG A 153 7.06 -12.02 0.25
N ILE A 154 7.57 -10.86 0.68
CA ILE A 154 7.34 -10.39 2.05
C ILE A 154 6.35 -9.25 2.14
N ILE A 155 6.19 -8.47 1.09
CA ILE A 155 5.29 -7.32 1.09
C ILE A 155 4.80 -7.07 -0.33
N ALA A 156 3.60 -6.55 -0.47
CA ALA A 156 3.08 -6.09 -1.73
C ALA A 156 2.77 -4.60 -1.63
N LEU A 157 3.41 -3.81 -2.47
CA LEU A 157 3.31 -2.36 -2.44
C LEU A 157 2.23 -1.87 -3.40
N SER A 158 1.70 -0.68 -3.15
CA SER A 158 0.87 -0.01 -4.14
C SER A 158 1.73 0.34 -5.36
N TYR A 159 1.06 0.63 -6.47
CA TYR A 159 1.78 1.01 -7.69
C TYR A 159 2.66 2.24 -7.46
N THR A 160 2.13 3.28 -6.85
CA THR A 160 2.90 4.51 -6.59
C THR A 160 4.09 4.26 -5.68
N ALA A 161 3.94 3.47 -4.63
CA ALA A 161 5.07 3.14 -3.76
C ALA A 161 6.17 2.42 -4.53
N SER A 162 5.80 1.46 -5.38
CA SER A 162 6.76 0.74 -6.22
C SER A 162 7.40 1.63 -7.25
N TYR A 163 6.65 2.55 -7.82
CA TYR A 163 7.17 3.51 -8.77
C TYR A 163 8.24 4.39 -8.14
N LYS A 164 7.98 4.90 -6.95
CA LYS A 164 8.94 5.74 -6.22
C LYS A 164 10.21 4.97 -5.84
N LEU A 165 10.10 3.67 -5.61
CA LEU A 165 11.27 2.83 -5.31
C LEU A 165 12.01 2.35 -6.55
N GLY A 166 11.44 2.54 -7.74
CA GLY A 166 12.05 2.05 -8.98
C GLY A 166 11.81 0.57 -9.24
N LEU A 167 10.76 -0.02 -8.66
CA LEU A 167 10.48 -1.45 -8.81
C LEU A 167 9.50 -1.79 -9.92
N VAL A 168 8.85 -0.79 -10.51
CA VAL A 168 7.75 -1.06 -11.44
C VAL A 168 8.16 -1.89 -12.64
N GLN A 169 9.27 -1.58 -13.26
CA GLN A 169 9.67 -2.27 -14.49
C GLN A 169 10.06 -3.72 -14.27
N GLY A 170 10.69 -4.01 -13.15
CA GLY A 170 11.05 -5.38 -12.83
C GLY A 170 9.91 -6.19 -12.21
N GLY A 171 8.86 -5.53 -11.77
CA GLY A 171 7.73 -6.18 -11.10
C GLY A 171 8.00 -6.61 -9.67
N SER A 172 9.23 -6.71 -9.26
CA SER A 172 9.63 -7.08 -7.90
C SER A 172 11.07 -6.65 -7.64
N GLY A 173 11.47 -6.66 -6.41
CA GLY A 173 12.83 -6.33 -6.02
C GLY A 173 13.09 -6.58 -4.55
N LEU A 174 14.37 -6.64 -4.20
CA LEU A 174 14.80 -6.88 -2.83
C LEU A 174 14.67 -5.59 -2.00
N VAL A 175 13.99 -5.69 -0.88
CA VAL A 175 13.76 -4.59 0.04
C VAL A 175 14.12 -4.97 1.47
#